data_c08c0f121e376e94a653e0017011e2dd
#
_entry.id   c08c0f121e376e94a653e0017011e2dd
#
_cell.length_a   1.000
_cell.length_b   1.000
_cell.length_c   1.000
_cell.angle_alpha   90.00
_cell.angle_beta   90.00
_cell.angle_gamma   90.00
#
_symmetry.space_group_name_H-M   'P 1'
#
loop_
_entity.id
_entity.type
_entity.pdbx_description
1 polymer ?
#
loop_
_entity_poly.entity_id
_entity_poly.type
_entity_poly.pdbx_seq_one_letter_code
_entity_poly.pdbx_strand_id
1 'polypeptide(L)'
;MSKGSQTTIVRAIGISFLELMERFPTEMDVIDYFLHIKYPKGVRCPHCDSKRVVHRKETPRKFQCNFCNNSFSLFKSSIFKNSKVNLRKWLYVTHLVINAKKGISACQIHREIRGSYKTSWRMVHQIRKAMGQVTTKNAVKAIFEIDETYVQAGPKIKIKSKRGRGTFKTPIVGVYNREKDRIYTTVAHPNKIGQKLTGKQLLTILEKVATKDSIIMTDEFRGYNILDRRGYDHQKINHSKYQYSFNGINVNTVEGFWSIFKRGIVGSYHHISGKYLQAYLDEFTFRFNNRKNPDIFYKVLEKAIS
;
A
#
# COMPACT_ATOMS: atom_id res chain seq x y z
N MET A 1 28.98 -9.87 28.49
CA MET A 1 28.62 -8.92 27.41
C MET A 1 28.24 -9.72 26.17
N SER A 2 26.97 -10.07 26.00
CA SER A 2 26.49 -10.79 24.83
C SER A 2 26.11 -9.76 23.76
N LYS A 3 26.82 -9.77 22.62
CA LYS A 3 26.49 -8.99 21.44
C LYS A 3 25.12 -9.46 20.93
N GLY A 4 24.11 -8.63 21.09
CA GLY A 4 22.79 -8.85 20.51
C GLY A 4 22.94 -8.99 18.99
N SER A 5 22.58 -10.16 18.48
CA SER A 5 22.46 -10.45 17.06
C SER A 5 21.45 -9.47 16.44
N GLN A 6 21.96 -8.44 15.75
CA GLN A 6 21.16 -7.66 14.84
C GLN A 6 20.75 -8.59 13.69
N THR A 7 19.54 -9.11 13.75
CA THR A 7 18.94 -9.84 12.64
C THR A 7 18.75 -8.83 11.49
N THR A 8 19.73 -8.76 10.62
CA THR A 8 19.62 -8.03 9.36
C THR A 8 18.48 -8.69 8.58
N ILE A 9 17.33 -8.05 8.49
CA ILE A 9 16.21 -8.52 7.65
C ILE A 9 16.70 -8.46 6.21
N VAL A 10 17.22 -9.58 5.70
CA VAL A 10 17.56 -9.72 4.30
C VAL A 10 16.25 -9.62 3.52
N ARG A 11 16.11 -8.55 2.76
CA ARG A 11 14.98 -8.38 1.85
C ARG A 11 15.10 -9.44 0.76
N ALA A 12 14.00 -10.15 0.46
CA ALA A 12 13.99 -11.08 -0.66
C ALA A 12 14.41 -10.35 -1.95
N ILE A 13 15.31 -10.96 -2.71
CA ILE A 13 15.81 -10.41 -3.98
C ILE A 13 14.68 -10.58 -5.00
N GLY A 14 14.13 -9.47 -5.46
CA GLY A 14 13.16 -9.44 -6.57
C GLY A 14 13.87 -9.27 -7.91
N ILE A 15 13.08 -9.15 -8.98
CA ILE A 15 13.60 -8.91 -10.33
C ILE A 15 14.49 -7.68 -10.35
N SER A 16 15.68 -7.79 -10.92
CA SER A 16 16.59 -6.66 -11.17
C SER A 16 16.10 -5.82 -12.37
N PHE A 17 16.68 -4.64 -12.54
CA PHE A 17 16.36 -3.80 -13.71
C PHE A 17 16.83 -4.45 -15.03
N LEU A 18 17.99 -5.08 -15.04
CA LEU A 18 18.52 -5.74 -16.23
C LEU A 18 17.63 -6.92 -16.64
N GLU A 19 17.30 -7.82 -15.72
CA GLU A 19 16.38 -8.92 -15.95
C GLU A 19 15.01 -8.44 -16.43
N LEU A 20 14.52 -7.29 -15.91
CA LEU A 20 13.27 -6.69 -16.37
C LEU A 20 13.35 -6.28 -17.84
N MET A 21 14.47 -5.66 -18.26
CA MET A 21 14.66 -5.22 -19.65
C MET A 21 14.84 -6.40 -20.62
N GLU A 22 15.53 -7.44 -20.20
CA GLU A 22 15.72 -8.69 -20.96
C GLU A 22 14.40 -9.45 -21.11
N ARG A 23 13.60 -9.54 -20.05
CA ARG A 23 12.32 -10.25 -20.07
C ARG A 23 11.26 -9.54 -20.90
N PHE A 24 11.31 -8.22 -20.99
CA PHE A 24 10.35 -7.40 -21.73
C PHE A 24 11.06 -6.46 -22.72
N PRO A 25 11.70 -7.00 -23.78
CA PRO A 25 12.45 -6.20 -24.75
C PRO A 25 11.56 -5.26 -25.56
N THR A 26 10.30 -5.63 -25.81
CA THR A 26 9.34 -4.82 -26.57
C THR A 26 8.06 -4.55 -25.79
N GLU A 27 7.21 -3.64 -26.28
CA GLU A 27 5.88 -3.42 -25.71
C GLU A 27 4.95 -4.61 -25.93
N MET A 28 5.18 -5.39 -26.99
CA MET A 28 4.38 -6.59 -27.29
C MET A 28 4.58 -7.66 -26.23
N ASP A 29 5.81 -7.88 -25.74
CA ASP A 29 6.10 -8.83 -24.67
C ASP A 29 5.33 -8.48 -23.39
N VAL A 30 5.19 -7.18 -23.11
CA VAL A 30 4.37 -6.70 -21.97
C VAL A 30 2.89 -6.96 -22.20
N ILE A 31 2.39 -6.76 -23.42
CA ILE A 31 0.98 -7.04 -23.77
C ILE A 31 0.70 -8.53 -23.64
N ASP A 32 1.57 -9.38 -24.18
CA ASP A 32 1.43 -10.84 -24.13
C ASP A 32 1.47 -11.34 -22.68
N TYR A 33 2.35 -10.79 -21.85
CA TYR A 33 2.37 -11.09 -20.43
C TYR A 33 1.03 -10.75 -19.74
N PHE A 34 0.47 -9.57 -20.00
CA PHE A 34 -0.83 -9.19 -19.44
C PHE A 34 -2.00 -10.00 -20.01
N LEU A 35 -1.91 -10.45 -21.25
CA LEU A 35 -2.89 -11.36 -21.85
C LEU A 35 -2.93 -12.69 -21.11
N HIS A 36 -1.77 -13.27 -20.81
CA HIS A 36 -1.68 -14.52 -20.06
C HIS A 36 -2.28 -14.39 -18.64
N ILE A 37 -2.03 -13.27 -17.96
CA ILE A 37 -2.61 -13.03 -16.63
C ILE A 37 -4.15 -12.91 -16.73
N LYS A 38 -4.64 -12.10 -17.65
CA LYS A 38 -6.07 -11.76 -17.72
C LYS A 38 -6.92 -12.85 -18.37
N TYR A 39 -6.35 -13.54 -19.32
CA TYR A 39 -7.02 -14.56 -20.12
C TYR A 39 -6.21 -15.87 -20.18
N PRO A 40 -6.00 -16.56 -19.06
CA PRO A 40 -5.16 -17.77 -19.03
C PRO A 40 -5.71 -18.90 -19.89
N LYS A 41 -7.01 -18.88 -20.21
CA LYS A 41 -7.71 -19.84 -21.08
C LYS A 41 -7.96 -19.31 -22.50
N GLY A 42 -7.24 -18.25 -22.90
CA GLY A 42 -7.44 -17.55 -24.17
C GLY A 42 -8.45 -16.41 -24.12
N VAL A 43 -8.30 -15.47 -25.04
CA VAL A 43 -9.11 -14.25 -25.09
C VAL A 43 -10.54 -14.59 -25.53
N ARG A 44 -11.53 -14.05 -24.79
CA ARG A 44 -12.95 -14.11 -25.16
C ARG A 44 -13.53 -12.71 -25.27
N CYS A 45 -14.51 -12.57 -26.14
CA CYS A 45 -15.22 -11.30 -26.30
C CYS A 45 -16.04 -10.98 -25.04
N PRO A 46 -15.85 -9.82 -24.39
CA PRO A 46 -16.63 -9.44 -23.21
C PRO A 46 -18.09 -9.07 -23.52
N HIS A 47 -18.48 -9.03 -24.80
CA HIS A 47 -19.84 -8.69 -25.22
C HIS A 47 -20.69 -9.92 -25.59
N CYS A 48 -20.08 -10.95 -26.16
CA CYS A 48 -20.81 -12.14 -26.66
C CYS A 48 -20.15 -13.48 -26.33
N ASP A 49 -19.11 -13.48 -25.50
CA ASP A 49 -18.29 -14.65 -25.07
C ASP A 49 -17.67 -15.48 -26.22
N SER A 50 -17.71 -15.01 -27.45
CA SER A 50 -17.11 -15.69 -28.59
C SER A 50 -15.58 -15.79 -28.46
N LYS A 51 -15.02 -16.92 -28.88
CA LYS A 51 -13.57 -17.11 -29.03
C LYS A 51 -13.01 -16.52 -30.34
N ARG A 52 -13.89 -16.10 -31.28
CA ARG A 52 -13.49 -15.52 -32.58
C ARG A 52 -13.01 -14.09 -32.40
N VAL A 53 -11.90 -13.91 -31.66
CA VAL A 53 -11.29 -12.62 -31.34
C VAL A 53 -9.96 -12.51 -32.07
N VAL A 54 -9.74 -11.39 -32.74
CA VAL A 54 -8.48 -11.08 -33.42
C VAL A 54 -7.80 -9.89 -32.78
N HIS A 55 -6.47 -9.99 -32.69
CA HIS A 55 -5.64 -8.88 -32.21
C HIS A 55 -5.41 -7.89 -33.36
N ARG A 56 -5.68 -6.62 -33.14
CA ARG A 56 -5.43 -5.59 -34.16
C ARG A 56 -3.96 -5.20 -34.16
N LYS A 57 -3.23 -5.55 -35.22
CA LYS A 57 -1.79 -5.24 -35.39
C LYS A 57 -1.50 -3.73 -35.25
N GLU A 58 -2.36 -2.88 -35.86
CA GLU A 58 -2.21 -1.42 -35.85
C GLU A 58 -2.49 -0.81 -34.47
N THR A 59 -3.26 -1.49 -33.63
CA THR A 59 -3.60 -1.03 -32.28
C THR A 59 -3.39 -2.14 -31.25
N PRO A 60 -2.15 -2.43 -30.88
CA PRO A 60 -1.77 -3.64 -30.12
C PRO A 60 -2.51 -3.84 -28.79
N ARG A 61 -3.12 -2.80 -28.24
CA ARG A 61 -3.89 -2.85 -26.99
C ARG A 61 -5.39 -3.12 -27.18
N LYS A 62 -5.85 -3.32 -28.47
CA LYS A 62 -7.25 -3.52 -28.83
C LYS A 62 -7.44 -4.85 -29.55
N PHE A 63 -8.60 -5.41 -29.31
CA PHE A 63 -9.11 -6.63 -29.94
C PHE A 63 -10.40 -6.34 -30.67
N GLN A 64 -10.69 -7.11 -31.70
CA GLN A 64 -11.97 -7.13 -32.40
C GLN A 64 -12.56 -8.53 -32.34
N CYS A 65 -13.86 -8.59 -32.07
CA CYS A 65 -14.62 -9.83 -32.17
C CYS A 65 -15.18 -9.97 -33.59
N ASN A 66 -14.82 -11.05 -34.27
CA ASN A 66 -15.34 -11.34 -35.62
C ASN A 66 -16.76 -11.97 -35.59
N PHE A 67 -17.35 -12.18 -34.39
CA PHE A 67 -18.73 -12.64 -34.28
C PHE A 67 -19.73 -11.49 -34.09
N CYS A 68 -19.46 -10.59 -33.14
CA CYS A 68 -20.36 -9.44 -32.86
C CYS A 68 -19.82 -8.10 -33.34
N ASN A 69 -18.70 -8.05 -34.05
CA ASN A 69 -18.01 -6.87 -34.59
C ASN A 69 -17.63 -5.80 -33.55
N ASN A 70 -17.78 -6.08 -32.25
CA ASN A 70 -17.39 -5.16 -31.20
C ASN A 70 -15.89 -5.16 -30.97
N SER A 71 -15.32 -3.97 -30.76
CA SER A 71 -13.93 -3.78 -30.34
C SER A 71 -13.84 -3.57 -28.82
N PHE A 72 -12.80 -4.13 -28.22
CA PHE A 72 -12.55 -3.93 -26.79
C PHE A 72 -11.05 -3.80 -26.50
N SER A 73 -10.72 -3.19 -25.34
CA SER A 73 -9.34 -3.03 -24.92
C SER A 73 -9.02 -4.00 -23.79
N LEU A 74 -7.82 -4.60 -23.83
CA LEU A 74 -7.24 -5.39 -22.74
C LEU A 74 -7.25 -4.58 -21.41
N PHE A 75 -7.03 -3.28 -21.50
CA PHE A 75 -6.80 -2.38 -20.36
C PHE A 75 -8.03 -1.61 -19.88
N LYS A 76 -9.25 -1.95 -20.33
CA LYS A 76 -10.48 -1.19 -20.03
C LYS A 76 -10.72 -0.99 -18.53
N SER A 77 -10.46 -2.00 -17.70
CA SER A 77 -10.64 -2.00 -16.23
C SER A 77 -9.34 -1.81 -15.43
N SER A 78 -8.20 -1.65 -16.10
CA SER A 78 -6.88 -1.61 -15.47
C SER A 78 -6.41 -0.18 -15.12
N ILE A 79 -5.30 -0.07 -14.39
CA ILE A 79 -4.64 1.22 -14.15
C ILE A 79 -4.09 1.86 -15.43
N PHE A 80 -3.92 1.08 -16.49
CA PHE A 80 -3.42 1.52 -17.80
C PHE A 80 -4.52 2.09 -18.70
N LYS A 81 -5.78 2.11 -18.25
CA LYS A 81 -6.91 2.63 -19.01
C LYS A 81 -6.62 4.03 -19.57
N ASN A 82 -6.86 4.21 -20.86
CA ASN A 82 -6.64 5.45 -21.61
C ASN A 82 -5.20 5.98 -21.56
N SER A 83 -4.21 5.18 -21.20
CA SER A 83 -2.82 5.58 -21.22
C SER A 83 -2.24 5.42 -22.63
N LYS A 84 -1.61 6.50 -23.13
CA LYS A 84 -0.80 6.48 -24.36
C LYS A 84 0.68 6.19 -24.08
N VAL A 85 1.07 6.09 -22.81
CA VAL A 85 2.45 5.81 -22.41
C VAL A 85 2.79 4.36 -22.75
N ASN A 86 3.98 4.13 -23.33
CA ASN A 86 4.50 2.80 -23.60
C ASN A 86 4.49 1.94 -22.32
N LEU A 87 4.04 0.70 -22.42
CA LEU A 87 3.88 -0.19 -21.26
C LEU A 87 5.22 -0.57 -20.62
N ARG A 88 6.31 -0.62 -21.36
CA ARG A 88 7.66 -0.80 -20.79
C ARG A 88 8.01 0.33 -19.81
N LYS A 89 7.65 1.59 -20.12
CA LYS A 89 7.82 2.70 -19.17
C LYS A 89 6.98 2.49 -17.89
N TRP A 90 5.79 1.90 -18.00
CA TRP A 90 4.98 1.54 -16.83
C TRP A 90 5.66 0.47 -15.98
N LEU A 91 6.24 -0.58 -16.61
CA LEU A 91 7.00 -1.60 -15.87
C LEU A 91 8.20 -1.00 -15.15
N TYR A 92 8.96 -0.14 -15.85
CA TYR A 92 10.11 0.56 -15.27
C TYR A 92 9.71 1.41 -14.05
N VAL A 93 8.66 2.24 -14.18
CA VAL A 93 8.17 3.05 -13.06
C VAL A 93 7.68 2.18 -11.90
N THR A 94 6.99 1.07 -12.20
CA THR A 94 6.56 0.12 -11.17
C THR A 94 7.76 -0.48 -10.44
N HIS A 95 8.80 -0.88 -11.15
CA HIS A 95 10.05 -1.37 -10.58
C HIS A 95 10.71 -0.34 -9.65
N LEU A 96 10.81 0.92 -10.09
CA LEU A 96 11.35 2.01 -9.27
C LEU A 96 10.54 2.23 -7.99
N VAL A 97 9.20 2.25 -8.09
CA VAL A 97 8.30 2.46 -6.94
C VAL A 97 8.44 1.32 -5.92
N ILE A 98 8.51 0.07 -6.38
CA ILE A 98 8.61 -1.10 -5.49
C ILE A 98 9.95 -1.13 -4.76
N ASN A 99 11.04 -0.82 -5.45
CA ASN A 99 12.38 -0.88 -4.89
C ASN A 99 12.76 0.32 -4.02
N ALA A 100 12.00 1.42 -4.09
CA ALA A 100 12.24 2.61 -3.29
C ALA A 100 11.82 2.42 -1.83
N LYS A 101 12.74 2.04 -0.93
CA LYS A 101 12.46 1.79 0.51
C LYS A 101 11.70 2.93 1.21
N LYS A 102 12.04 4.17 0.89
CA LYS A 102 11.42 5.38 1.47
C LYS A 102 10.44 6.06 0.51
N GLY A 103 10.07 5.37 -0.59
CA GLY A 103 9.25 5.94 -1.66
C GLY A 103 10.05 6.77 -2.67
N ILE A 104 9.41 7.08 -3.78
CA ILE A 104 9.99 7.85 -4.89
C ILE A 104 9.04 8.97 -5.31
N SER A 105 9.56 10.18 -5.51
CA SER A 105 8.75 11.32 -5.90
C SER A 105 8.37 11.29 -7.39
N ALA A 106 7.22 11.89 -7.73
CA ALA A 106 6.85 12.05 -9.13
C ALA A 106 7.83 12.93 -9.94
N CYS A 107 8.53 13.86 -9.26
CA CYS A 107 9.60 14.66 -9.88
C CYS A 107 10.80 13.79 -10.27
N GLN A 108 11.17 12.81 -9.45
CA GLN A 108 12.24 11.87 -9.79
C GLN A 108 11.81 10.99 -10.97
N ILE A 109 10.60 10.42 -10.94
CA ILE A 109 10.06 9.64 -12.07
C ILE A 109 10.03 10.49 -13.36
N HIS A 110 9.65 11.77 -13.26
CA HIS A 110 9.64 12.67 -14.42
C HIS A 110 11.05 12.82 -15.04
N ARG A 111 12.09 12.92 -14.23
CA ARG A 111 13.48 12.95 -14.73
C ARG A 111 13.90 11.64 -15.40
N GLU A 112 13.44 10.50 -14.88
CA GLU A 112 13.80 9.16 -15.40
C GLU A 112 13.13 8.85 -16.74
N ILE A 113 11.81 9.07 -16.85
CA ILE A 113 11.06 8.62 -18.04
C ILE A 113 10.85 9.72 -19.07
N ARG A 114 11.18 10.97 -18.73
CA ARG A 114 10.92 12.17 -19.55
C ARG A 114 9.43 12.36 -19.88
N GLY A 115 9.06 13.41 -20.56
CA GLY A 115 7.69 13.72 -20.88
C GLY A 115 7.06 14.74 -19.92
N SER A 116 5.75 14.69 -19.67
CA SER A 116 5.09 15.67 -18.80
C SER A 116 5.08 15.20 -17.34
N TYR A 117 5.25 16.15 -16.39
CA TYR A 117 5.12 15.90 -14.97
C TYR A 117 3.74 15.31 -14.60
N LYS A 118 2.66 15.80 -15.23
CA LYS A 118 1.30 15.26 -15.01
C LYS A 118 1.21 13.77 -15.32
N THR A 119 1.89 13.31 -16.38
CA THR A 119 1.95 11.89 -16.75
C THR A 119 2.67 11.09 -15.67
N SER A 120 3.85 11.51 -15.25
CA SER A 120 4.64 10.85 -14.20
C SER A 120 3.87 10.79 -12.87
N TRP A 121 3.26 11.89 -12.48
CA TRP A 121 2.42 11.96 -11.28
C TRP A 121 1.23 10.99 -11.36
N ARG A 122 0.51 10.97 -12.51
CA ARG A 122 -0.59 10.04 -12.74
C ARG A 122 -0.14 8.58 -12.66
N MET A 123 0.98 8.24 -13.29
CA MET A 123 1.52 6.87 -13.27
C MET A 123 1.79 6.40 -11.85
N VAL A 124 2.51 7.17 -11.06
CA VAL A 124 2.82 6.81 -9.66
C VAL A 124 1.53 6.66 -8.83
N HIS A 125 0.55 7.54 -9.01
CA HIS A 125 -0.74 7.43 -8.31
C HIS A 125 -1.57 6.21 -8.73
N GLN A 126 -1.55 5.84 -10.00
CA GLN A 126 -2.21 4.61 -10.47
C GLN A 126 -1.52 3.34 -9.92
N ILE A 127 -0.20 3.33 -9.85
CA ILE A 127 0.56 2.23 -9.23
C ILE A 127 0.20 2.13 -7.73
N ARG A 128 0.13 3.25 -6.99
CA ARG A 128 -0.34 3.27 -5.60
C ARG A 128 -1.75 2.70 -5.47
N LYS A 129 -2.64 3.03 -6.41
CA LYS A 129 -4.00 2.47 -6.44
C LYS A 129 -3.98 0.94 -6.59
N ALA A 130 -3.12 0.38 -7.46
CA ALA A 130 -2.94 -1.06 -7.58
C ALA A 130 -2.36 -1.69 -6.30
N MET A 131 -1.53 -0.96 -5.54
CA MET A 131 -1.01 -1.39 -4.24
C MET A 131 -2.04 -1.29 -3.11
N GLY A 132 -3.19 -0.69 -3.35
CA GLY A 132 -4.25 -0.51 -2.34
C GLY A 132 -4.57 -1.80 -1.60
N GLN A 133 -4.87 -1.65 -0.32
CA GLN A 133 -5.24 -2.76 0.54
C GLN A 133 -6.59 -3.33 0.11
N VAL A 134 -6.64 -4.63 -0.11
CA VAL A 134 -7.91 -5.34 -0.11
C VAL A 134 -8.33 -5.44 1.36
N THR A 135 -9.38 -4.74 1.74
CA THR A 135 -9.99 -4.89 3.06
C THR A 135 -10.52 -6.32 3.14
N THR A 136 -9.79 -7.22 3.79
CA THR A 136 -10.31 -8.54 4.09
C THR A 136 -11.45 -8.32 5.07
N LYS A 137 -12.67 -8.67 4.67
CA LYS A 137 -13.87 -8.57 5.53
C LYS A 137 -13.86 -9.58 6.69
N ASN A 138 -12.84 -10.42 6.79
CA ASN A 138 -12.76 -11.49 7.76
C ASN A 138 -11.78 -11.11 8.87
N ALA A 139 -12.32 -10.67 10.00
CA ALA A 139 -11.60 -10.61 11.25
C ALA A 139 -11.10 -12.01 11.62
N VAL A 140 -9.89 -12.09 12.16
CA VAL A 140 -9.27 -13.36 12.58
C VAL A 140 -8.84 -13.26 14.04
N LYS A 141 -8.79 -14.41 14.71
CA LYS A 141 -8.12 -14.54 16.01
C LYS A 141 -6.61 -14.51 15.81
N ALA A 142 -5.91 -13.64 16.50
CA ALA A 142 -4.45 -13.53 16.48
C ALA A 142 -3.94 -12.57 17.57
N ILE A 143 -2.62 -12.41 17.65
CA ILE A 143 -1.97 -11.38 18.46
C ILE A 143 -1.75 -10.14 17.58
N PHE A 144 -2.29 -9.01 18.03
CA PHE A 144 -2.20 -7.75 17.30
C PHE A 144 -1.46 -6.66 18.10
N GLU A 145 -0.63 -5.90 17.40
CA GLU A 145 -0.13 -4.60 17.88
C GLU A 145 -0.98 -3.51 17.24
N ILE A 146 -1.45 -2.54 18.00
CA ILE A 146 -2.16 -1.37 17.49
C ILE A 146 -1.52 -0.09 18.02
N ASP A 147 -1.26 0.85 17.12
CA ASP A 147 -0.73 2.17 17.45
C ASP A 147 -1.25 3.21 16.46
N GLU A 148 -1.32 4.46 16.89
CA GLU A 148 -1.65 5.57 16.03
C GLU A 148 -0.51 6.57 15.93
N THR A 149 -0.45 7.26 14.78
CA THR A 149 0.47 8.38 14.61
C THR A 149 -0.19 9.52 13.84
N TYR A 150 0.43 10.70 13.89
CA TYR A 150 -0.11 11.93 13.33
C TYR A 150 0.83 12.48 12.27
N VAL A 151 0.27 12.74 11.08
CA VAL A 151 1.00 13.16 9.89
C VAL A 151 0.47 14.47 9.36
N GLN A 152 1.37 15.40 9.01
CA GLN A 152 0.99 16.62 8.33
C GLN A 152 0.57 16.27 6.89
N ALA A 153 -0.74 16.35 6.64
CA ALA A 153 -1.31 16.15 5.32
C ALA A 153 -2.27 17.31 5.00
N GLY A 154 -1.97 18.05 3.95
CA GLY A 154 -2.68 19.27 3.60
C GLY A 154 -1.93 20.55 3.99
N PRO A 155 -2.58 21.72 3.88
CA PRO A 155 -1.96 23.03 4.16
C PRO A 155 -1.36 23.07 5.56
N LYS A 156 -0.22 23.75 5.70
CA LYS A 156 0.34 24.05 7.03
C LYS A 156 -0.55 25.11 7.69
N ILE A 157 -1.24 24.71 8.74
CA ILE A 157 -2.02 25.65 9.56
C ILE A 157 -1.01 26.42 10.45
N LYS A 158 -0.96 27.74 10.30
CA LYS A 158 -0.03 28.64 11.06
C LYS A 158 -0.43 28.83 12.54
N ILE A 159 -1.21 27.94 13.13
CA ILE A 159 -1.61 28.00 14.53
C ILE A 159 -0.62 27.18 15.36
N LYS A 160 -0.20 27.71 16.51
CA LYS A 160 0.61 26.94 17.48
C LYS A 160 -0.16 25.69 17.89
N SER A 161 0.26 24.53 17.40
CA SER A 161 -0.34 23.24 17.74
C SER A 161 0.52 22.53 18.79
N LYS A 162 -0.14 21.86 19.72
CA LYS A 162 0.52 20.96 20.67
C LYS A 162 1.13 19.78 19.92
N ARG A 163 2.20 19.16 20.45
CA ARG A 163 2.77 17.94 19.91
C ARG A 163 1.85 16.74 20.21
N GLY A 164 1.92 15.70 19.38
CA GLY A 164 1.18 14.46 19.60
C GLY A 164 -0.34 14.61 19.37
N ARG A 165 -1.13 14.05 20.26
CA ARG A 165 -2.59 13.89 20.14
C ARG A 165 -3.42 15.18 20.19
N GLY A 166 -2.82 16.32 20.51
CA GLY A 166 -3.46 17.65 20.48
C GLY A 166 -3.13 18.47 19.23
N THR A 167 -2.61 17.84 18.18
CA THR A 167 -2.18 18.47 16.94
C THR A 167 -3.31 18.56 15.90
N PHE A 168 -3.20 19.50 14.97
CA PHE A 168 -4.05 19.58 13.75
C PHE A 168 -3.63 18.60 12.65
N LYS A 169 -2.66 17.71 12.90
CA LYS A 169 -2.20 16.71 11.95
C LYS A 169 -3.24 15.59 11.79
N THR A 170 -3.26 14.97 10.64
CA THR A 170 -4.17 13.86 10.34
C THR A 170 -3.71 12.58 11.05
N PRO A 171 -4.57 11.97 11.88
CA PRO A 171 -4.27 10.69 12.51
C PRO A 171 -4.33 9.54 11.51
N ILE A 172 -3.41 8.61 11.66
CA ILE A 172 -3.39 7.32 10.96
C ILE A 172 -3.22 6.21 11.99
N VAL A 173 -3.88 5.08 11.77
CA VAL A 173 -3.87 3.93 12.67
C VAL A 173 -3.27 2.73 11.96
N GLY A 174 -2.42 1.98 12.63
CA GLY A 174 -1.84 0.73 12.19
C GLY A 174 -2.23 -0.42 13.12
N VAL A 175 -2.61 -1.54 12.55
CA VAL A 175 -2.91 -2.79 13.24
C VAL A 175 -2.04 -3.88 12.62
N TYR A 176 -1.08 -4.37 13.37
CA TYR A 176 -0.15 -5.41 12.92
C TYR A 176 -0.52 -6.76 13.50
N ASN A 177 -0.70 -7.75 12.62
CA ASN A 177 -0.92 -9.14 12.98
C ASN A 177 0.44 -9.84 13.07
N ARG A 178 0.83 -10.31 14.27
CA ARG A 178 2.12 -10.94 14.52
C ARG A 178 2.26 -12.31 13.87
N GLU A 179 1.19 -13.07 13.82
CA GLU A 179 1.21 -14.43 13.26
C GLU A 179 1.35 -14.40 11.73
N LYS A 180 0.65 -13.48 11.06
CA LYS A 180 0.69 -13.33 9.61
C LYS A 180 1.82 -12.41 9.12
N ASP A 181 2.55 -11.76 10.03
CA ASP A 181 3.58 -10.75 9.71
C ASP A 181 3.07 -9.66 8.75
N ARG A 182 1.85 -9.16 9.00
CA ARG A 182 1.16 -8.19 8.16
C ARG A 182 0.58 -7.03 8.94
N ILE A 183 0.70 -5.83 8.37
CA ILE A 183 0.09 -4.62 8.92
C ILE A 183 -1.12 -4.19 8.07
N TYR A 184 -2.17 -3.79 8.74
CA TYR A 184 -3.30 -3.05 8.17
C TYR A 184 -3.20 -1.60 8.62
N THR A 185 -3.36 -0.65 7.71
CA THR A 185 -3.27 0.77 8.03
C THR A 185 -4.42 1.56 7.43
N THR A 186 -4.87 2.58 8.13
CA THR A 186 -5.95 3.43 7.65
C THR A 186 -5.79 4.87 8.12
N VAL A 187 -6.21 5.81 7.28
CA VAL A 187 -6.39 7.20 7.69
C VAL A 187 -7.64 7.25 8.56
N ALA A 188 -7.47 7.73 9.78
CA ALA A 188 -8.59 7.94 10.68
C ALA A 188 -9.05 9.40 10.57
N HIS A 189 -10.37 9.58 10.48
CA HIS A 189 -10.97 10.91 10.39
C HIS A 189 -11.70 11.21 11.70
N PRO A 190 -11.09 11.99 12.61
CA PRO A 190 -11.81 12.47 13.79
C PRO A 190 -12.95 13.39 13.35
N ASN A 191 -14.03 13.43 14.14
CA ASN A 191 -15.24 14.18 13.81
C ASN A 191 -14.99 15.70 13.62
N LYS A 192 -13.94 16.23 14.27
CA LYS A 192 -13.51 17.64 14.13
C LYS A 192 -11.99 17.73 14.02
N ILE A 193 -11.51 18.73 13.29
CA ILE A 193 -10.08 19.04 13.18
C ILE A 193 -9.51 19.31 14.57
N GLY A 194 -8.34 18.76 14.87
CA GLY A 194 -7.66 18.92 16.17
C GLY A 194 -8.21 18.04 17.30
N GLN A 195 -9.25 17.23 17.07
CA GLN A 195 -9.69 16.26 18.05
C GLN A 195 -8.79 15.01 18.06
N LYS A 196 -8.66 14.44 19.26
CA LYS A 196 -8.03 13.11 19.43
C LYS A 196 -8.93 12.05 18.85
N LEU A 197 -8.33 10.96 18.37
CA LEU A 197 -9.08 9.75 18.07
C LEU A 197 -9.85 9.28 19.31
N THR A 198 -11.10 8.89 19.08
CA THR A 198 -11.91 8.30 20.14
C THR A 198 -11.68 6.79 20.20
N GLY A 199 -11.85 6.20 21.39
CA GLY A 199 -11.78 4.74 21.54
C GLY A 199 -12.77 4.01 20.63
N LYS A 200 -13.97 4.57 20.41
CA LYS A 200 -14.97 4.00 19.50
C LYS A 200 -14.46 3.91 18.04
N GLN A 201 -13.75 4.92 17.58
CA GLN A 201 -13.15 4.90 16.24
C GLN A 201 -12.02 3.87 16.14
N LEU A 202 -11.16 3.77 17.17
CA LEU A 202 -10.10 2.76 17.24
C LEU A 202 -10.68 1.34 17.25
N LEU A 203 -11.73 1.11 18.05
CA LEU A 203 -12.44 -0.16 18.09
C LEU A 203 -13.01 -0.53 16.71
N THR A 204 -13.70 0.38 16.05
CA THR A 204 -14.25 0.14 14.69
C THR A 204 -13.15 -0.21 13.65
N ILE A 205 -11.95 0.34 13.81
CA ILE A 205 -10.81 0.00 12.94
C ILE A 205 -10.28 -1.39 13.25
N LEU A 206 -10.14 -1.73 14.54
CA LEU A 206 -9.65 -3.03 14.99
C LEU A 206 -10.61 -4.17 14.60
N GLU A 207 -11.91 -3.99 14.78
CA GLU A 207 -12.96 -4.99 14.47
C GLU A 207 -13.00 -5.41 13.00
N LYS A 208 -12.38 -4.63 12.09
CA LYS A 208 -12.23 -5.03 10.68
C LYS A 208 -11.25 -6.17 10.47
N VAL A 209 -10.33 -6.39 11.40
CA VAL A 209 -9.20 -7.33 11.25
C VAL A 209 -9.06 -8.31 12.40
N ALA A 210 -9.56 -8.01 13.60
CA ALA A 210 -9.42 -8.79 14.81
C ALA A 210 -10.78 -9.24 15.36
N THR A 211 -10.88 -10.52 15.74
CA THR A 211 -12.01 -11.05 16.52
C THR A 211 -11.84 -10.74 18.00
N LYS A 212 -12.90 -10.89 18.81
CA LYS A 212 -12.89 -10.55 20.25
C LYS A 212 -11.94 -11.41 21.08
N ASP A 213 -11.70 -12.62 20.69
CA ASP A 213 -10.82 -13.58 21.33
C ASP A 213 -9.33 -13.40 20.94
N SER A 214 -9.00 -12.28 20.33
CA SER A 214 -7.64 -11.87 20.01
C SER A 214 -6.97 -11.16 21.18
N ILE A 215 -5.63 -11.31 21.25
CA ILE A 215 -4.78 -10.54 22.18
C ILE A 215 -4.40 -9.22 21.51
N ILE A 216 -4.66 -8.09 22.16
CA ILE A 216 -4.40 -6.77 21.61
C ILE A 216 -3.34 -6.06 22.47
N MET A 217 -2.23 -5.71 21.86
CA MET A 217 -1.13 -4.98 22.48
C MET A 217 -1.18 -3.51 22.07
N THR A 218 -1.13 -2.59 23.04
CA THR A 218 -1.18 -1.14 22.82
C THR A 218 -0.18 -0.40 23.69
N ASP A 219 0.01 0.90 23.42
CA ASP A 219 0.58 1.83 24.38
C ASP A 219 -0.43 2.16 25.50
N GLU A 220 -0.03 3.09 26.40
CA GLU A 220 -0.84 3.55 27.54
C GLU A 220 -1.94 4.57 27.19
N PHE A 221 -2.24 4.79 25.89
CA PHE A 221 -3.26 5.76 25.50
C PHE A 221 -4.66 5.39 26.00
N ARG A 222 -5.27 6.30 26.75
CA ARG A 222 -6.62 6.08 27.36
C ARG A 222 -7.72 5.75 26.35
N GLY A 223 -7.54 6.09 25.07
CA GLY A 223 -8.46 5.70 24.00
C GLY A 223 -8.62 4.19 23.86
N TYR A 224 -7.59 3.41 24.21
CA TYR A 224 -7.62 1.95 24.16
C TYR A 224 -8.34 1.28 25.34
N ASN A 225 -8.70 2.03 26.39
CA ASN A 225 -9.47 1.47 27.54
C ASN A 225 -10.85 0.92 27.14
N ILE A 226 -11.35 1.27 25.95
CA ILE A 226 -12.56 0.68 25.41
C ILE A 226 -12.39 -0.83 25.12
N LEU A 227 -11.19 -1.29 24.84
CA LEU A 227 -10.89 -2.69 24.55
C LEU A 227 -11.17 -3.57 25.77
N ASP A 228 -10.74 -3.14 26.96
CA ASP A 228 -11.02 -3.81 28.25
C ASP A 228 -12.54 -3.92 28.46
N ARG A 229 -13.28 -2.80 28.24
CA ARG A 229 -14.74 -2.75 28.41
C ARG A 229 -15.51 -3.60 27.41
N ARG A 230 -14.89 -3.94 26.28
CA ARG A 230 -15.46 -4.77 25.21
C ARG A 230 -15.05 -6.23 25.30
N GLY A 231 -14.26 -6.62 26.32
CA GLY A 231 -13.89 -7.99 26.59
C GLY A 231 -12.77 -8.55 25.71
N TYR A 232 -11.89 -7.68 25.18
CA TYR A 232 -10.65 -8.11 24.54
C TYR A 232 -9.59 -8.46 25.61
N ASP A 233 -8.71 -9.43 25.33
CA ASP A 233 -7.47 -9.59 26.07
C ASP A 233 -6.52 -8.44 25.71
N HIS A 234 -6.59 -7.37 26.50
CA HIS A 234 -5.89 -6.12 26.23
C HIS A 234 -4.65 -5.97 27.10
N GLN A 235 -3.49 -5.97 26.47
CA GLN A 235 -2.19 -5.89 27.13
C GLN A 235 -1.54 -4.53 26.82
N LYS A 236 -1.20 -3.76 27.86
CA LYS A 236 -0.67 -2.40 27.75
C LYS A 236 0.82 -2.34 28.09
N ILE A 237 1.58 -1.55 27.33
CA ILE A 237 2.95 -1.19 27.63
C ILE A 237 3.00 0.22 28.16
N ASN A 238 3.74 0.41 29.22
CA ASN A 238 3.94 1.71 29.82
C ASN A 238 5.31 2.30 29.43
N HIS A 239 5.33 3.10 28.35
CA HIS A 239 6.53 3.81 27.91
C HIS A 239 7.03 4.83 28.93
N SER A 240 6.15 5.38 29.78
CA SER A 240 6.52 6.36 30.83
C SER A 240 7.45 5.73 31.87
N LYS A 241 7.46 4.39 32.00
CA LYS A 241 8.35 3.64 32.90
C LYS A 241 9.54 3.02 32.17
N TYR A 242 9.92 3.54 30.99
CA TYR A 242 11.00 2.99 30.13
C TYR A 242 10.82 1.51 29.75
N GLN A 243 9.58 1.00 29.79
CA GLN A 243 9.26 -0.35 29.35
C GLN A 243 9.04 -0.36 27.85
N TYR A 244 10.04 -0.77 27.08
CA TYR A 244 9.93 -0.96 25.63
C TYR A 244 9.44 -2.34 25.25
N SER A 245 9.56 -3.31 26.15
CA SER A 245 9.08 -4.68 26.02
C SER A 245 8.97 -5.29 27.41
N PHE A 246 7.88 -5.97 27.70
CA PHE A 246 7.69 -6.73 28.93
C PHE A 246 6.98 -8.04 28.61
N ASN A 247 7.60 -9.19 28.93
CA ASN A 247 7.05 -10.52 28.66
C ASN A 247 6.53 -10.72 27.21
N GLY A 248 7.26 -10.21 26.20
CA GLY A 248 6.86 -10.29 24.78
C GLY A 248 5.81 -9.27 24.35
N ILE A 249 5.27 -8.47 25.26
CA ILE A 249 4.35 -7.38 24.98
C ILE A 249 5.16 -6.21 24.43
N ASN A 250 4.86 -5.74 23.23
CA ASN A 250 5.44 -4.53 22.63
C ASN A 250 4.62 -4.07 21.43
N VAL A 251 4.87 -2.85 20.96
CA VAL A 251 4.29 -2.25 19.72
C VAL A 251 5.39 -1.83 18.74
N ASN A 252 6.58 -2.37 18.92
CA ASN A 252 7.81 -1.98 18.21
C ASN A 252 7.67 -2.13 16.69
N THR A 253 6.88 -3.12 16.22
CA THR A 253 6.73 -3.37 14.78
C THR A 253 5.95 -2.26 14.11
N VAL A 254 4.86 -1.81 14.73
CA VAL A 254 4.05 -0.71 14.22
C VAL A 254 4.82 0.61 14.30
N GLU A 255 5.55 0.85 15.41
CA GLU A 255 6.41 2.04 15.55
C GLU A 255 7.52 2.06 14.49
N GLY A 256 8.16 0.92 14.24
CA GLY A 256 9.16 0.75 13.18
C GLY A 256 8.60 1.08 11.78
N PHE A 257 7.37 0.64 11.50
CA PHE A 257 6.64 0.99 10.28
C PHE A 257 6.41 2.50 10.17
N TRP A 258 5.94 3.15 11.25
CA TRP A 258 5.74 4.60 11.28
C TRP A 258 7.04 5.39 11.06
N SER A 259 8.15 4.91 11.59
CA SER A 259 9.46 5.50 11.38
C SER A 259 9.84 5.53 9.89
N ILE A 260 9.62 4.43 9.17
CA ILE A 260 9.88 4.36 7.72
C ILE A 260 8.94 5.27 6.95
N PHE A 261 7.64 5.24 7.27
CA PHE A 261 6.61 6.05 6.62
C PHE A 261 6.90 7.55 6.76
N LYS A 262 7.14 8.03 7.99
CA LYS A 262 7.46 9.44 8.27
C LYS A 262 8.74 9.91 7.56
N ARG A 263 9.78 9.07 7.54
CA ARG A 263 11.01 9.35 6.78
C ARG A 263 10.76 9.46 5.27
N GLY A 264 9.85 8.67 4.73
CA GLY A 264 9.43 8.78 3.33
C GLY A 264 8.72 10.11 3.06
N ILE A 265 7.82 10.54 3.95
CA ILE A 265 7.14 11.83 3.80
C ILE A 265 8.12 12.98 3.84
N VAL A 266 9.00 13.03 4.82
CA VAL A 266 9.93 14.15 5.00
C VAL A 266 11.01 14.16 3.91
N GLY A 267 11.58 12.98 3.59
CA GLY A 267 12.76 12.89 2.71
C GLY A 267 12.42 12.78 1.21
N SER A 268 11.30 12.10 0.85
CA SER A 268 11.00 11.83 -0.57
C SER A 268 9.86 12.67 -1.12
N TYR A 269 8.83 12.93 -0.32
CA TYR A 269 7.61 13.59 -0.79
C TYR A 269 7.50 15.05 -0.33
N HIS A 270 8.16 15.43 0.77
CA HIS A 270 8.15 16.74 1.43
C HIS A 270 6.75 17.22 1.86
N HIS A 271 5.74 17.01 1.01
CA HIS A 271 4.35 17.38 1.27
C HIS A 271 3.39 16.37 0.63
N ILE A 272 2.37 15.98 1.39
CA ILE A 272 1.29 15.11 0.92
C ILE A 272 -0.04 15.83 1.17
N SER A 273 -0.90 15.89 0.15
CA SER A 273 -2.28 16.34 0.33
C SER A 273 -3.09 15.30 1.09
N GLY A 274 -3.94 15.72 2.02
CA GLY A 274 -4.83 14.83 2.78
C GLY A 274 -5.69 13.91 1.90
N LYS A 275 -6.12 14.41 0.74
CA LYS A 275 -6.86 13.66 -0.27
C LYS A 275 -6.14 12.36 -0.72
N TYR A 276 -4.81 12.38 -0.75
CA TYR A 276 -4.01 11.26 -1.25
C TYR A 276 -3.29 10.48 -0.14
N LEU A 277 -3.43 10.90 1.13
CA LEU A 277 -2.70 10.29 2.24
C LEU A 277 -2.89 8.77 2.31
N GLN A 278 -4.13 8.26 2.12
CA GLN A 278 -4.38 6.82 2.12
C GLN A 278 -3.61 6.10 1.01
N ALA A 279 -3.53 6.65 -0.20
CA ALA A 279 -2.79 6.03 -1.29
C ALA A 279 -1.27 5.93 -1.03
N TYR A 280 -0.69 6.92 -0.34
CA TYR A 280 0.69 6.84 0.12
C TYR A 280 0.85 5.79 1.23
N LEU A 281 -0.08 5.75 2.16
CA LEU A 281 -0.09 4.77 3.24
C LEU A 281 -0.19 3.34 2.69
N ASP A 282 -1.05 3.12 1.68
CA ASP A 282 -1.21 1.85 0.98
C ASP A 282 0.08 1.38 0.29
N GLU A 283 0.83 2.28 -0.32
CA GLU A 283 2.13 1.99 -0.93
C GLU A 283 3.12 1.42 0.10
N PHE A 284 3.25 2.08 1.26
CA PHE A 284 4.15 1.62 2.33
C PHE A 284 3.68 0.30 2.94
N THR A 285 2.39 0.18 3.18
CA THR A 285 1.75 -1.04 3.70
C THR A 285 1.96 -2.22 2.76
N PHE A 286 1.77 -2.01 1.46
CA PHE A 286 1.99 -3.06 0.47
C PHE A 286 3.44 -3.54 0.47
N ARG A 287 4.41 -2.60 0.46
CA ARG A 287 5.84 -2.95 0.50
C ARG A 287 6.23 -3.66 1.81
N PHE A 288 5.69 -3.22 2.94
CA PHE A 288 5.93 -3.86 4.22
C PHE A 288 5.39 -5.29 4.23
N ASN A 289 4.15 -5.49 3.82
CA ASN A 289 3.48 -6.78 3.83
C ASN A 289 4.06 -7.78 2.81
N ASN A 290 4.78 -7.30 1.83
CA ASN A 290 5.43 -8.14 0.81
C ASN A 290 6.97 -8.06 0.86
N ARG A 291 7.57 -7.59 1.96
CA ARG A 291 9.02 -7.38 2.06
C ARG A 291 9.86 -8.66 1.97
N LYS A 292 9.23 -9.81 2.22
CA LYS A 292 9.83 -11.15 2.13
C LYS A 292 9.45 -11.87 0.82
N ASN A 293 8.66 -11.25 -0.05
CA ASN A 293 8.18 -11.87 -1.28
C ASN A 293 9.07 -11.43 -2.47
N PRO A 294 9.81 -12.33 -3.12
CA PRO A 294 10.61 -12.02 -4.31
C PRO A 294 9.72 -11.58 -5.49
N ASP A 295 8.50 -12.09 -5.58
CA ASP A 295 7.56 -11.81 -6.67
C ASP A 295 6.71 -10.55 -6.44
N ILE A 296 7.13 -9.66 -5.55
CA ILE A 296 6.41 -8.42 -5.23
C ILE A 296 6.10 -7.59 -6.48
N PHE A 297 7.00 -7.57 -7.46
CA PHE A 297 6.82 -6.87 -8.74
C PHE A 297 5.64 -7.43 -9.53
N TYR A 298 5.61 -8.74 -9.74
CA TYR A 298 4.55 -9.43 -10.48
C TYR A 298 3.21 -9.29 -9.79
N LYS A 299 3.20 -9.35 -8.47
CA LYS A 299 1.99 -9.14 -7.65
C LYS A 299 1.37 -7.75 -7.83
N VAL A 300 2.19 -6.71 -8.06
CA VAL A 300 1.65 -5.38 -8.41
C VAL A 300 1.08 -5.39 -9.82
N LEU A 301 1.74 -6.05 -10.78
CA LEU A 301 1.26 -6.13 -12.16
C LEU A 301 -0.08 -6.86 -12.27
N GLU A 302 -0.26 -7.97 -11.55
CA GLU A 302 -1.53 -8.70 -11.46
C GLU A 302 -2.66 -7.78 -10.96
N LYS A 303 -2.41 -7.04 -9.87
CA LYS A 303 -3.37 -6.05 -9.35
C LYS A 303 -3.56 -4.84 -10.26
N ALA A 304 -2.58 -4.53 -11.09
CA ALA A 304 -2.64 -3.42 -12.03
C ALA A 304 -3.53 -3.70 -13.25
N ILE A 305 -3.65 -4.98 -13.66
CA ILE A 305 -4.44 -5.39 -14.82
C ILE A 305 -5.88 -5.81 -14.46
N SER A 306 -6.16 -6.09 -13.17
CA SER A 306 -7.47 -6.51 -12.64
C SER A 306 -8.57 -5.42 -12.70
#